data_2cc94ccdb0e90b97ddce7f901bc1e84f
#
_entry.id   2cc94ccdb0e90b97ddce7f901bc1e84f
#
_cell.length_a   1.000
_cell.length_b   1.000
_cell.length_c   1.000
_cell.angle_alpha   90.00
_cell.angle_beta   90.00
_cell.angle_gamma   90.00
#
_symmetry.space_group_name_H-M   'P 1'
#
loop_
_entity.id
_entity.type
_entity.pdbx_description
1 polymer ?
#
loop_
_entity_poly.entity_id
_entity_poly.type
_entity_poly.pdbx_seq_one_letter_code
_entity_poly.pdbx_strand_id
1 'polypeptide(L)'
;VVRAVARARGLAHRRARAMDAFVIRTKRPAGTSSESSPSVARASRKRPMTTTMAWRGYDNSLLVKDDERCAPSTKIAGFDLDETVQRTRSGRKAYLAAPDDFTYLNAHVTRVIRALHADGYKICIFSNQGSVKGALEGKKATDVRIRLTRLAEDLETPFQAFCATQINKPGKPVVDPHEYRKGGDGMWKRMVREHNGGIEPDLEKCFFVGDAAGRAGDHSDADLQFAKRVGIKFYTPEEIFVEQGEPWK
;
A
#
# COMPACT_ATOMS: atom_id res chain seq x y z
N VAL A 1 -20.94 -59.46 -7.44
CA VAL A 1 -20.73 -59.52 -8.89
C VAL A 1 -20.76 -58.11 -9.45
N VAL A 2 -19.65 -57.72 -10.12
CA VAL A 2 -19.50 -56.73 -11.21
C VAL A 2 -19.07 -55.31 -10.83
N ARG A 3 -17.74 -55.15 -10.92
CA ARG A 3 -16.90 -54.17 -11.66
C ARG A 3 -16.93 -52.69 -11.29
N ALA A 4 -15.75 -52.29 -10.80
CA ALA A 4 -15.15 -50.98 -10.88
C ALA A 4 -15.02 -50.48 -12.33
N VAL A 5 -15.18 -49.16 -12.53
CA VAL A 5 -14.49 -48.41 -13.58
C VAL A 5 -14.01 -47.09 -13.01
N ALA A 6 -12.70 -47.00 -12.85
CA ALA A 6 -11.99 -45.74 -12.65
C ALA A 6 -12.04 -44.90 -13.93
N ARG A 7 -12.27 -43.59 -13.82
CA ARG A 7 -11.85 -42.63 -14.83
C ARG A 7 -11.26 -41.40 -14.14
N ALA A 8 -9.95 -41.37 -14.14
CA ALA A 8 -9.16 -40.14 -14.02
C ALA A 8 -9.35 -39.28 -15.26
N ARG A 9 -9.60 -38.01 -15.05
CA ARG A 9 -9.42 -36.89 -16.01
C ARG A 9 -9.56 -35.64 -15.15
N GLY A 10 -8.67 -34.69 -15.08
CA GLY A 10 -7.74 -34.11 -15.94
C GLY A 10 -7.54 -32.74 -15.29
N LEU A 11 -6.33 -32.46 -14.79
CA LEU A 11 -5.97 -31.13 -14.29
C LEU A 11 -6.15 -30.12 -15.42
N ALA A 12 -7.17 -29.26 -15.30
CA ALA A 12 -7.26 -28.07 -16.10
C ALA A 12 -6.55 -26.93 -15.37
N HIS A 13 -5.33 -26.64 -15.78
CA HIS A 13 -4.64 -25.39 -15.48
C HIS A 13 -5.49 -24.22 -16.02
N ARG A 14 -6.22 -23.56 -15.13
CA ARG A 14 -6.79 -22.26 -15.44
C ARG A 14 -5.67 -21.23 -15.32
N ARG A 15 -5.10 -20.85 -16.47
CA ARG A 15 -4.27 -19.66 -16.62
C ARG A 15 -5.09 -18.46 -16.15
N ALA A 16 -4.61 -17.80 -15.09
CA ALA A 16 -5.06 -16.47 -14.72
C ALA A 16 -4.72 -15.53 -15.90
N ARG A 17 -5.74 -14.92 -16.49
CA ARG A 17 -5.55 -13.82 -17.44
C ARG A 17 -5.04 -12.63 -16.66
N ALA A 18 -3.79 -12.25 -16.90
CA ALA A 18 -3.26 -10.95 -16.57
C ALA A 18 -4.09 -9.91 -17.33
N MET A 19 -4.80 -9.04 -16.62
CA MET A 19 -5.45 -7.89 -17.21
C MET A 19 -4.42 -6.77 -17.32
N ASP A 20 -4.38 -6.15 -18.49
CA ASP A 20 -3.39 -5.19 -18.94
C ASP A 20 -3.08 -4.07 -17.95
N ALA A 21 -1.78 -3.77 -17.83
CA ALA A 21 -1.27 -2.63 -17.11
C ALA A 21 -1.66 -1.33 -17.84
N PHE A 22 -2.46 -0.49 -17.19
CA PHE A 22 -2.83 0.82 -17.72
C PHE A 22 -1.70 1.82 -17.44
N VAL A 23 -0.94 2.18 -18.48
CA VAL A 23 0.13 3.19 -18.42
C VAL A 23 -0.48 4.57 -18.68
N ILE A 24 -0.52 5.45 -17.69
CA ILE A 24 -0.90 6.85 -17.88
C ILE A 24 0.34 7.63 -18.35
N ARG A 25 0.37 8.03 -19.62
CA ARG A 25 1.35 8.97 -20.18
C ARG A 25 0.80 10.39 -20.07
N THR A 26 1.40 11.23 -19.26
CA THR A 26 1.14 12.69 -19.28
C THR A 26 2.05 13.36 -20.30
N LYS A 27 1.46 14.02 -21.33
CA LYS A 27 2.17 14.89 -22.27
C LYS A 27 2.23 16.31 -21.70
N ARG A 28 3.42 16.91 -21.71
CA ARG A 28 3.60 18.36 -21.53
C ARG A 28 3.57 19.06 -22.90
N PRO A 29 3.05 20.28 -22.99
CA PRO A 29 3.07 21.06 -24.23
C PRO A 29 4.43 21.69 -24.51
N ALA A 30 4.74 21.82 -25.80
CA ALA A 30 5.93 22.46 -26.32
C ALA A 30 5.80 23.99 -26.27
N GLY A 31 6.84 24.66 -25.81
CA GLY A 31 7.00 26.11 -25.87
C GLY A 31 8.29 26.48 -26.61
N THR A 32 8.21 27.49 -27.44
CA THR A 32 9.11 27.95 -28.49
C THR A 32 10.40 28.62 -27.99
N SER A 33 11.37 28.59 -28.88
CA SER A 33 12.77 29.04 -28.86
C SER A 33 13.01 30.54 -28.70
N SER A 34 14.15 30.95 -28.06
CA SER A 34 15.16 31.82 -28.66
C SER A 34 16.43 31.96 -27.79
N GLU A 35 17.57 31.72 -28.41
CA GLU A 35 18.98 32.15 -28.29
C GLU A 35 19.54 32.84 -27.04
N SER A 36 20.62 32.31 -26.46
CA SER A 36 22.04 32.72 -26.57
C SER A 36 22.88 32.09 -25.43
N SER A 37 24.05 31.50 -25.77
CA SER A 37 25.06 30.91 -24.87
C SER A 37 25.90 32.00 -24.16
N PRO A 38 26.60 31.70 -23.03
CA PRO A 38 27.75 30.77 -23.05
C PRO A 38 27.89 29.84 -21.80
N SER A 39 28.69 28.82 -22.02
CA SER A 39 29.23 27.76 -21.19
C SER A 39 29.35 28.01 -19.68
N VAL A 40 28.68 27.14 -18.87
CA VAL A 40 29.10 26.77 -17.53
C VAL A 40 28.70 25.31 -17.28
N ALA A 41 29.68 24.57 -16.77
CA ALA A 41 29.66 23.23 -16.17
C ALA A 41 28.41 22.34 -16.35
N ARG A 42 28.64 21.22 -17.01
CA ARG A 42 27.75 20.08 -17.20
C ARG A 42 27.37 19.42 -15.86
N ALA A 43 26.36 19.96 -15.19
CA ALA A 43 25.69 19.25 -14.11
C ALA A 43 24.96 18.03 -14.70
N SER A 44 25.31 16.86 -14.22
CA SER A 44 24.71 15.59 -14.56
C SER A 44 23.18 15.69 -14.41
N ARG A 45 22.47 15.78 -15.53
CA ARG A 45 21.01 15.65 -15.56
C ARG A 45 20.66 14.22 -15.14
N LYS A 46 20.23 14.03 -13.90
CA LYS A 46 19.56 12.80 -13.48
C LYS A 46 18.39 12.58 -14.47
N ARG A 47 18.45 11.48 -15.23
CA ARG A 47 17.32 11.02 -16.07
C ARG A 47 16.11 10.91 -15.18
N PRO A 48 14.92 11.41 -15.57
CA PRO A 48 13.71 11.13 -14.81
C PRO A 48 13.53 9.61 -14.83
N MET A 49 13.62 8.98 -13.65
CA MET A 49 13.24 7.59 -13.47
C MET A 49 11.74 7.51 -13.72
N THR A 50 11.37 6.91 -14.84
CA THR A 50 9.96 6.53 -15.08
C THR A 50 9.60 5.50 -14.04
N THR A 51 8.98 5.93 -12.96
CA THR A 51 8.50 5.04 -11.89
C THR A 51 7.33 4.25 -12.45
N THR A 52 7.52 2.96 -12.69
CA THR A 52 6.43 2.07 -13.11
C THR A 52 5.65 1.68 -11.87
N MET A 53 4.61 2.45 -11.55
CA MET A 53 3.64 2.08 -10.52
C MET A 53 2.59 1.18 -11.16
N ALA A 54 2.51 -0.06 -10.72
CA ALA A 54 1.46 -0.98 -11.13
C ALA A 54 0.33 -1.00 -10.09
N TRP A 55 -0.91 -0.99 -10.57
CA TRP A 55 -2.10 -1.16 -9.74
C TRP A 55 -2.71 -2.52 -10.03
N ARG A 56 -3.00 -3.28 -8.97
CA ARG A 56 -3.59 -4.61 -9.07
C ARG A 56 -4.84 -4.70 -8.21
N GLY A 57 -5.81 -5.46 -8.66
CA GLY A 57 -7.01 -5.82 -7.89
C GLY A 57 -7.03 -7.31 -7.62
N TYR A 58 -7.34 -7.70 -6.39
CA TYR A 58 -7.50 -9.10 -5.99
C TYR A 58 -8.89 -9.32 -5.40
N ASP A 59 -9.51 -10.41 -5.81
CA ASP A 59 -10.78 -10.94 -5.26
C ASP A 59 -11.91 -9.90 -5.18
N ASN A 60 -11.81 -8.83 -5.98
CA ASN A 60 -12.72 -7.68 -6.00
C ASN A 60 -12.86 -6.96 -4.64
N SER A 61 -11.92 -7.17 -3.73
CA SER A 61 -11.92 -6.63 -2.36
C SER A 61 -10.58 -6.14 -1.85
N LEU A 62 -9.51 -6.22 -2.67
CA LEU A 62 -8.20 -5.67 -2.36
C LEU A 62 -7.64 -4.88 -3.55
N LEU A 63 -7.30 -3.62 -3.31
CA LEU A 63 -6.56 -2.75 -4.23
C LEU A 63 -5.10 -2.69 -3.78
N VAL A 64 -4.17 -3.02 -4.68
CA VAL A 64 -2.73 -2.98 -4.40
C VAL A 64 -2.03 -1.97 -5.28
N LYS A 65 -1.25 -1.08 -4.66
CA LYS A 65 -0.20 -0.30 -5.31
C LYS A 65 1.09 -1.08 -5.21
N ASP A 66 1.57 -1.53 -6.35
CA ASP A 66 2.88 -2.17 -6.46
C ASP A 66 3.92 -1.16 -6.93
N ASP A 67 5.15 -1.24 -6.42
CA ASP A 67 6.26 -0.37 -6.79
C ASP A 67 7.49 -1.26 -6.97
N GLU A 68 7.97 -1.36 -8.20
CA GLU A 68 9.10 -2.22 -8.57
C GLU A 68 10.41 -1.87 -7.85
N ARG A 69 10.49 -0.67 -7.25
CA ARG A 69 11.62 -0.24 -6.43
C ARG A 69 11.60 -0.84 -5.01
N CYS A 70 10.47 -1.42 -4.59
CA CYS A 70 10.36 -2.07 -3.28
C CYS A 70 11.07 -3.43 -3.31
N ALA A 71 12.32 -3.47 -2.88
CA ALA A 71 13.05 -4.73 -2.75
C ALA A 71 12.38 -5.67 -1.74
N PRO A 72 12.44 -7.00 -1.96
CA PRO A 72 12.09 -7.98 -0.94
C PRO A 72 12.93 -7.78 0.33
N SER A 73 12.32 -7.99 1.50
CA SER A 73 13.03 -7.83 2.78
C SER A 73 12.50 -8.77 3.85
N THR A 74 13.37 -9.16 4.77
CA THR A 74 12.98 -9.82 6.03
C THR A 74 12.47 -8.81 7.06
N LYS A 75 12.72 -7.50 6.87
CA LYS A 75 12.28 -6.42 7.75
C LYS A 75 11.13 -5.67 7.10
N ILE A 76 9.96 -5.71 7.69
CA ILE A 76 8.78 -5.01 7.18
C ILE A 76 8.36 -3.94 8.19
N ALA A 77 8.31 -2.68 7.75
CA ALA A 77 7.66 -1.61 8.48
C ALA A 77 6.27 -1.36 7.86
N GLY A 78 5.24 -1.82 8.55
CA GLY A 78 3.85 -1.66 8.15
C GLY A 78 3.23 -0.40 8.76
N PHE A 79 2.38 0.29 8.01
CA PHE A 79 1.69 1.50 8.45
C PHE A 79 0.22 1.47 8.04
N ASP A 80 -0.67 1.94 8.90
CA ASP A 80 -1.96 2.42 8.43
C ASP A 80 -1.78 3.74 7.66
N LEU A 81 -2.80 4.16 6.95
CA LEU A 81 -2.77 5.37 6.12
C LEU A 81 -3.47 6.55 6.78
N ASP A 82 -4.74 6.35 7.18
CA ASP A 82 -5.61 7.40 7.70
C ASP A 82 -5.30 7.66 9.18
N GLU A 83 -5.09 8.94 9.57
CA GLU A 83 -4.70 9.35 10.93
C GLU A 83 -3.40 8.67 11.45
N THR A 84 -2.64 8.04 10.54
CA THR A 84 -1.33 7.44 10.82
C THR A 84 -0.25 8.07 9.94
N VAL A 85 -0.20 7.79 8.64
CA VAL A 85 0.75 8.46 7.73
C VAL A 85 0.23 9.82 7.31
N GLN A 86 -1.06 9.92 7.01
CA GLN A 86 -1.71 11.13 6.55
C GLN A 86 -3.01 11.39 7.31
N ARG A 87 -3.34 12.69 7.42
CA ARG A 87 -4.66 13.17 7.88
C ARG A 87 -5.23 14.15 6.87
N THR A 88 -6.52 14.43 6.97
CA THR A 88 -7.16 15.46 6.14
C THR A 88 -6.79 16.87 6.62
N ARG A 89 -6.55 17.80 5.69
CA ARG A 89 -6.32 19.21 6.02
C ARG A 89 -7.60 19.89 6.51
N SER A 90 -8.75 19.49 5.95
CA SER A 90 -10.06 20.05 6.28
C SER A 90 -10.66 19.54 7.59
N GLY A 91 -10.06 18.53 8.24
CA GLY A 91 -10.64 17.85 9.41
C GLY A 91 -11.84 16.96 9.09
N ARG A 92 -12.19 16.76 7.81
CA ARG A 92 -13.23 15.82 7.40
C ARG A 92 -12.76 14.39 7.56
N LYS A 93 -13.72 13.47 7.73
CA LYS A 93 -13.40 12.04 7.70
C LYS A 93 -12.79 11.65 6.35
N ALA A 94 -11.72 10.87 6.36
CA ALA A 94 -10.92 10.53 5.18
C ALA A 94 -11.74 10.01 4.00
N TYR A 95 -12.77 9.18 4.26
CA TYR A 95 -13.63 8.63 3.21
C TYR A 95 -14.56 9.66 2.53
N LEU A 96 -14.70 10.87 3.11
CA LEU A 96 -15.46 12.00 2.54
C LEU A 96 -14.54 13.01 1.85
N ALA A 97 -13.24 12.97 2.10
CA ALA A 97 -12.29 13.93 1.59
C ALA A 97 -11.98 13.72 0.09
N ALA A 98 -11.61 14.81 -0.58
CA ALA A 98 -11.07 14.76 -1.92
C ALA A 98 -9.59 14.25 -1.89
N PRO A 99 -9.07 13.69 -2.98
CA PRO A 99 -7.72 13.11 -2.99
C PRO A 99 -6.58 14.12 -2.80
N ASP A 100 -6.87 15.43 -2.85
CA ASP A 100 -5.93 16.52 -2.58
C ASP A 100 -6.06 17.13 -1.18
N ASP A 101 -7.02 16.67 -0.38
CA ASP A 101 -7.28 17.17 0.98
C ASP A 101 -6.43 16.45 2.06
N PHE A 102 -5.26 15.93 1.70
CA PHE A 102 -4.41 15.19 2.65
C PHE A 102 -3.08 15.88 2.88
N THR A 103 -2.56 15.71 4.10
CA THR A 103 -1.22 16.11 4.53
C THR A 103 -0.65 15.03 5.43
N TYR A 104 0.66 15.07 5.72
CA TYR A 104 1.25 14.17 6.72
C TYR A 104 0.62 14.42 8.10
N LEU A 105 0.55 13.36 8.89
CA LEU A 105 0.05 13.45 10.27
C LEU A 105 0.81 14.52 11.06
N ASN A 106 2.16 14.48 10.98
CA ASN A 106 3.04 15.49 11.56
C ASN A 106 4.32 15.66 10.72
N ALA A 107 5.20 16.57 11.13
CA ALA A 107 6.44 16.89 10.42
C ALA A 107 7.50 15.76 10.44
N HIS A 108 7.34 14.75 11.28
CA HIS A 108 8.35 13.69 11.48
C HIS A 108 8.12 12.46 10.61
N VAL A 109 6.92 12.31 10.03
CA VAL A 109 6.53 11.13 9.21
C VAL A 109 7.53 10.85 8.10
N THR A 110 7.86 11.86 7.29
CA THR A 110 8.78 11.67 6.15
C THR A 110 10.18 11.28 6.58
N ARG A 111 10.71 11.93 7.64
CA ARG A 111 12.01 11.61 8.20
C ARG A 111 12.08 10.15 8.68
N VAL A 112 11.09 9.73 9.45
CA VAL A 112 11.04 8.39 10.02
C VAL A 112 10.93 7.32 8.93
N ILE A 113 10.03 7.48 7.96
CA ILE A 113 9.86 6.50 6.88
C ILE A 113 11.14 6.41 6.02
N ARG A 114 11.79 7.54 5.73
CA ARG A 114 13.07 7.54 4.99
C ARG A 114 14.20 6.85 5.80
N ALA A 115 14.28 7.07 7.11
CA ALA A 115 15.25 6.42 7.97
C ALA A 115 15.03 4.90 8.02
N LEU A 116 13.79 4.44 8.19
CA LEU A 116 13.44 3.02 8.13
C LEU A 116 13.82 2.38 6.79
N HIS A 117 13.54 3.05 5.69
CA HIS A 117 13.95 2.54 4.38
C HIS A 117 15.47 2.45 4.25
N ALA A 118 16.21 3.45 4.74
CA ALA A 118 17.69 3.44 4.77
C ALA A 118 18.24 2.31 5.66
N ASP A 119 17.52 1.94 6.73
CA ASP A 119 17.84 0.81 7.62
C ASP A 119 17.45 -0.57 7.02
N GLY A 120 16.98 -0.60 5.76
CA GLY A 120 16.66 -1.82 5.02
C GLY A 120 15.25 -2.35 5.26
N TYR A 121 14.36 -1.58 5.88
CA TYR A 121 12.95 -1.95 5.98
C TYR A 121 12.24 -1.78 4.62
N LYS A 122 11.44 -2.77 4.26
CA LYS A 122 10.42 -2.62 3.24
C LYS A 122 9.24 -1.85 3.83
N ILE A 123 8.88 -0.76 3.19
CA ILE A 123 7.76 0.08 3.62
C ILE A 123 6.46 -0.43 2.98
N CYS A 124 5.50 -0.78 3.82
CA CYS A 124 4.19 -1.26 3.40
C CYS A 124 3.07 -0.45 4.09
N ILE A 125 2.09 -0.02 3.32
CA ILE A 125 0.85 0.57 3.85
C ILE A 125 -0.24 -0.50 3.80
N PHE A 126 -0.94 -0.71 4.92
CA PHE A 126 -2.09 -1.60 5.04
C PHE A 126 -3.29 -0.80 5.54
N SER A 127 -4.25 -0.53 4.67
CA SER A 127 -5.35 0.39 4.97
C SER A 127 -6.73 -0.21 4.71
N ASN A 128 -7.68 0.07 5.60
CA ASN A 128 -9.08 -0.27 5.44
C ASN A 128 -9.83 0.82 4.65
N GLN A 129 -9.97 0.66 3.34
CA GLN A 129 -10.65 1.61 2.45
C GLN A 129 -12.10 1.20 2.14
N GLY A 130 -12.92 1.12 3.19
CA GLY A 130 -14.30 0.62 3.12
C GLY A 130 -15.27 1.46 2.27
N SER A 131 -14.90 2.66 1.85
CA SER A 131 -15.70 3.46 0.91
C SER A 131 -15.53 3.06 -0.54
N VAL A 132 -14.49 2.30 -0.86
CA VAL A 132 -14.21 1.77 -2.20
C VAL A 132 -15.01 0.49 -2.41
N LYS A 133 -15.83 0.43 -3.44
CA LYS A 133 -16.58 -0.77 -3.85
C LYS A 133 -15.89 -1.46 -5.01
N GLY A 134 -15.45 -2.68 -4.82
CA GLY A 134 -14.56 -3.39 -5.74
C GLY A 134 -13.12 -2.92 -5.60
N ALA A 135 -12.19 -3.53 -6.33
CA ALA A 135 -10.76 -3.23 -6.15
C ALA A 135 -10.31 -2.00 -6.98
N LEU A 136 -10.50 -2.03 -8.29
CA LEU A 136 -9.90 -1.07 -9.22
C LEU A 136 -10.88 -0.04 -9.79
N GLU A 137 -12.17 -0.32 -9.74
CA GLU A 137 -13.18 0.45 -10.45
C GLU A 137 -13.84 1.53 -9.58
N GLY A 138 -14.40 2.55 -10.26
CA GLY A 138 -15.20 3.59 -9.65
C GLY A 138 -14.41 4.78 -9.10
N LYS A 139 -15.15 5.86 -8.83
CA LYS A 139 -14.58 7.14 -8.41
C LYS A 139 -13.72 7.01 -7.14
N LYS A 140 -14.20 6.29 -6.12
CA LYS A 140 -13.49 6.14 -4.85
C LYS A 140 -12.17 5.36 -5.00
N ALA A 141 -12.13 4.34 -5.86
CA ALA A 141 -10.88 3.64 -6.18
C ALA A 141 -9.90 4.57 -6.90
N THR A 142 -10.41 5.43 -7.79
CA THR A 142 -9.60 6.44 -8.47
C THR A 142 -9.07 7.49 -7.47
N ASP A 143 -9.89 7.96 -6.54
CA ASP A 143 -9.50 8.93 -5.51
C ASP A 143 -8.36 8.37 -4.64
N VAL A 144 -8.46 7.10 -4.19
CA VAL A 144 -7.41 6.42 -3.41
C VAL A 144 -6.12 6.27 -4.23
N ARG A 145 -6.21 5.91 -5.51
CA ARG A 145 -5.03 5.80 -6.38
C ARG A 145 -4.34 7.14 -6.57
N ILE A 146 -5.09 8.21 -6.80
CA ILE A 146 -4.52 9.57 -6.92
C ILE A 146 -3.81 9.96 -5.63
N ARG A 147 -4.44 9.75 -4.48
CA ARG A 147 -3.87 10.04 -3.16
C ARG A 147 -2.54 9.32 -2.93
N LEU A 148 -2.51 7.99 -3.14
CA LEU A 148 -1.31 7.18 -2.95
C LEU A 148 -0.22 7.45 -3.99
N THR A 149 -0.59 7.87 -5.21
CA THR A 149 0.38 8.32 -6.23
C THR A 149 1.06 9.62 -5.77
N ARG A 150 0.30 10.60 -5.30
CA ARG A 150 0.84 11.85 -4.75
C ARG A 150 1.72 11.62 -3.53
N LEU A 151 1.28 10.73 -2.62
CA LEU A 151 2.10 10.35 -1.47
C LEU A 151 3.45 9.74 -1.91
N ALA A 152 3.47 8.91 -2.95
CA ALA A 152 4.70 8.30 -3.45
C ALA A 152 5.64 9.31 -4.12
N GLU A 153 5.08 10.31 -4.82
CA GLU A 153 5.83 11.41 -5.42
C GLU A 153 6.46 12.31 -4.35
N ASP A 154 5.71 12.63 -3.29
CA ASP A 154 6.14 13.54 -2.23
C ASP A 154 7.10 12.86 -1.22
N LEU A 155 6.84 11.61 -0.86
CA LEU A 155 7.67 10.85 0.07
C LEU A 155 9.06 10.52 -0.51
N GLU A 156 9.18 10.38 -1.83
CA GLU A 156 10.40 9.97 -2.56
C GLU A 156 11.00 8.63 -2.08
N THR A 157 10.26 7.88 -1.26
CA THR A 157 10.62 6.58 -0.73
C THR A 157 9.70 5.53 -1.34
N PRO A 158 10.23 4.42 -1.89
CA PRO A 158 9.39 3.37 -2.45
C PRO A 158 8.57 2.71 -1.35
N PHE A 159 7.28 2.48 -1.62
CA PHE A 159 6.40 1.71 -0.76
C PHE A 159 5.35 0.95 -1.55
N GLN A 160 4.91 -0.17 -1.00
CA GLN A 160 3.72 -0.88 -1.47
C GLN A 160 2.52 -0.50 -0.61
N ALA A 161 1.32 -0.47 -1.20
CA ALA A 161 0.10 -0.24 -0.44
C ALA A 161 -0.95 -1.31 -0.73
N PHE A 162 -1.54 -1.82 0.32
CA PHE A 162 -2.58 -2.84 0.33
C PHE A 162 -3.82 -2.22 0.96
N CYS A 163 -4.86 -2.01 0.16
CA CYS A 163 -6.08 -1.33 0.58
C CYS A 163 -7.25 -2.31 0.54
N ALA A 164 -7.74 -2.74 1.70
CA ALA A 164 -8.94 -3.55 1.80
C ALA A 164 -10.18 -2.74 1.42
N THR A 165 -10.94 -3.22 0.46
CA THR A 165 -12.12 -2.56 -0.10
C THR A 165 -13.37 -3.40 0.13
N GLN A 166 -14.55 -2.86 -0.19
CA GLN A 166 -15.80 -3.62 -0.17
C GLN A 166 -16.02 -4.37 -1.48
N ILE A 167 -16.62 -5.53 -1.41
CA ILE A 167 -17.02 -6.32 -2.57
C ILE A 167 -18.13 -5.59 -3.32
N ASN A 168 -17.95 -5.40 -4.63
CA ASN A 168 -18.90 -4.63 -5.44
C ASN A 168 -20.12 -5.45 -5.93
N LYS A 169 -20.07 -6.77 -5.93
CA LYS A 169 -21.16 -7.61 -6.44
C LYS A 169 -21.44 -8.76 -5.47
N PRO A 170 -22.50 -8.67 -4.67
CA PRO A 170 -23.00 -9.82 -3.94
C PRO A 170 -23.46 -10.89 -4.96
N GLY A 171 -23.00 -12.12 -4.81
CA GLY A 171 -23.43 -13.25 -5.65
C GLY A 171 -22.32 -14.07 -6.30
N LYS A 172 -21.06 -13.65 -6.24
CA LYS A 172 -19.94 -14.58 -6.45
C LYS A 172 -19.52 -15.17 -5.11
N PRO A 173 -19.24 -16.48 -5.00
CA PRO A 173 -18.74 -17.05 -3.78
C PRO A 173 -17.39 -16.39 -3.46
N VAL A 174 -17.39 -15.53 -2.50
CA VAL A 174 -16.19 -14.96 -1.89
C VAL A 174 -15.93 -15.81 -0.68
N VAL A 175 -14.71 -16.31 -0.57
CA VAL A 175 -14.32 -17.22 0.52
C VAL A 175 -14.51 -16.53 1.86
N ASP A 176 -14.18 -15.23 1.96
CA ASP A 176 -14.49 -14.36 3.10
C ASP A 176 -14.60 -12.90 2.61
N PRO A 177 -15.76 -12.23 2.79
CA PRO A 177 -15.92 -10.81 2.41
C PRO A 177 -15.03 -9.86 3.21
N HIS A 178 -14.44 -10.31 4.30
CA HIS A 178 -13.57 -9.54 5.17
C HIS A 178 -12.11 -10.01 5.18
N GLU A 179 -11.74 -10.94 4.28
CA GLU A 179 -10.41 -11.55 4.23
C GLU A 179 -9.28 -10.52 4.37
N TYR A 180 -9.40 -9.38 3.69
CA TYR A 180 -8.34 -8.37 3.67
C TYR A 180 -8.49 -7.27 4.72
N ARG A 181 -9.63 -7.15 5.42
CA ARG A 181 -9.79 -6.08 6.42
C ARG A 181 -8.88 -6.28 7.62
N LYS A 182 -8.23 -5.20 8.07
CA LYS A 182 -7.50 -5.18 9.35
C LYS A 182 -8.45 -5.54 10.51
N GLY A 183 -7.89 -6.19 11.49
CA GLY A 183 -8.47 -7.11 12.42
C GLY A 183 -8.15 -8.56 12.01
N GLY A 184 -8.10 -8.84 10.67
CA GLY A 184 -7.52 -10.04 10.06
C GLY A 184 -6.14 -9.75 9.46
N ASP A 185 -5.44 -10.78 9.01
CA ASP A 185 -4.07 -10.74 8.50
C ASP A 185 -3.96 -10.98 6.96
N GLY A 186 -5.08 -10.99 6.25
CA GLY A 186 -5.11 -11.34 4.82
C GLY A 186 -4.27 -10.43 3.93
N MET A 187 -4.20 -9.12 4.22
CA MET A 187 -3.31 -8.20 3.49
C MET A 187 -1.83 -8.56 3.70
N TRP A 188 -1.43 -8.90 4.92
CA TRP A 188 -0.07 -9.35 5.23
C TRP A 188 0.27 -10.64 4.48
N LYS A 189 -0.58 -11.66 4.57
CA LYS A 189 -0.40 -12.93 3.86
C LYS A 189 -0.28 -12.73 2.35
N ARG A 190 -1.08 -11.83 1.78
CA ARG A 190 -0.98 -11.48 0.35
C ARG A 190 0.36 -10.81 0.03
N MET A 191 0.80 -9.86 0.85
CA MET A 191 2.09 -9.19 0.70
C MET A 191 3.24 -10.21 0.72
N VAL A 192 3.31 -11.07 1.72
CA VAL A 192 4.37 -12.09 1.83
C VAL A 192 4.39 -13.00 0.62
N ARG A 193 3.23 -13.56 0.27
CA ARG A 193 3.12 -14.59 -0.78
C ARG A 193 3.44 -14.07 -2.18
N GLU A 194 3.04 -12.84 -2.52
CA GLU A 194 3.05 -12.36 -3.91
C GLU A 194 3.87 -11.10 -4.14
N HIS A 195 4.23 -10.38 -3.08
CA HIS A 195 4.86 -9.07 -3.19
C HIS A 195 6.17 -8.95 -2.41
N ASN A 196 6.67 -10.03 -1.82
CA ASN A 196 7.96 -10.05 -1.11
C ASN A 196 9.01 -10.98 -1.76
N GLY A 197 8.85 -11.29 -3.05
CA GLY A 197 9.85 -12.02 -3.84
C GLY A 197 10.23 -13.40 -3.28
N GLY A 198 9.35 -14.05 -2.52
CA GLY A 198 9.61 -15.34 -1.87
C GLY A 198 10.44 -15.25 -0.58
N ILE A 199 10.71 -14.05 -0.07
CA ILE A 199 11.43 -13.84 1.19
C ILE A 199 10.41 -13.81 2.34
N GLU A 200 10.57 -14.73 3.30
CA GLU A 200 9.76 -14.73 4.53
C GLU A 200 10.25 -13.62 5.48
N PRO A 201 9.32 -12.79 6.02
CA PRO A 201 9.67 -11.79 7.01
C PRO A 201 10.13 -12.40 8.33
N ASP A 202 11.12 -11.79 8.95
CA ASP A 202 11.51 -12.05 10.33
C ASP A 202 10.57 -11.24 11.25
N LEU A 203 9.59 -11.92 11.84
CA LEU A 203 8.52 -11.26 12.60
C LEU A 203 9.03 -10.45 13.79
N GLU A 204 10.18 -10.84 14.40
CA GLU A 204 10.79 -10.11 15.51
C GLU A 204 11.36 -8.75 15.06
N LYS A 205 11.71 -8.63 13.77
CA LYS A 205 12.19 -7.39 13.15
C LYS A 205 11.11 -6.62 12.42
N CYS A 206 9.88 -7.10 12.43
CA CYS A 206 8.75 -6.45 11.78
C CYS A 206 7.89 -5.71 12.81
N PHE A 207 7.22 -4.67 12.37
CA PHE A 207 6.25 -3.96 13.19
C PHE A 207 5.14 -3.33 12.36
N PHE A 208 4.08 -2.93 13.03
CA PHE A 208 2.97 -2.18 12.46
C PHE A 208 2.68 -0.93 13.27
N VAL A 209 2.40 0.17 12.57
CA VAL A 209 2.05 1.46 13.15
C VAL A 209 0.60 1.81 12.75
N GLY A 210 -0.24 2.15 13.72
CA GLY A 210 -1.62 2.53 13.45
C GLY A 210 -2.30 3.25 14.61
N ASP A 211 -3.31 4.07 14.29
CA ASP A 211 -4.07 4.85 15.26
C ASP A 211 -5.18 4.05 15.95
N ALA A 212 -5.70 3.00 15.29
CA ALA A 212 -6.77 2.15 15.82
C ALA A 212 -6.22 1.11 16.83
N ALA A 213 -5.84 1.60 18.01
CA ALA A 213 -5.16 0.84 19.07
C ALA A 213 -6.12 0.33 20.18
N GLY A 214 -7.43 0.69 20.12
CA GLY A 214 -8.40 0.32 21.14
C GLY A 214 -8.31 1.14 22.43
N ARG A 215 -7.66 2.31 22.39
CA ARG A 215 -7.62 3.26 23.52
C ARG A 215 -8.97 3.96 23.69
N ALA A 216 -9.18 4.55 24.85
CA ALA A 216 -10.34 5.42 25.05
C ALA A 216 -10.32 6.58 24.03
N GLY A 217 -11.34 6.65 23.16
CA GLY A 217 -11.45 7.63 22.08
C GLY A 217 -11.06 7.11 20.69
N ASP A 218 -10.38 5.98 20.57
CA ASP A 218 -10.11 5.37 19.27
C ASP A 218 -11.42 4.82 18.67
N HIS A 219 -11.54 4.91 17.34
CA HIS A 219 -12.74 4.42 16.65
C HIS A 219 -12.81 2.88 16.56
N SER A 220 -11.70 2.18 16.77
CA SER A 220 -11.57 0.72 16.77
C SER A 220 -10.21 0.27 17.34
N ASP A 221 -9.99 -1.03 17.39
CA ASP A 221 -8.71 -1.67 17.70
C ASP A 221 -8.13 -2.46 16.51
N ALA A 222 -8.60 -2.18 15.31
CA ALA A 222 -8.31 -3.00 14.14
C ALA A 222 -6.81 -3.08 13.79
N ASP A 223 -6.04 -2.04 14.08
CA ASP A 223 -4.61 -1.99 13.84
C ASP A 223 -3.82 -2.85 14.84
N LEU A 224 -4.19 -2.73 16.11
CA LEU A 224 -3.64 -3.57 17.17
C LEU A 224 -3.95 -5.05 16.91
N GLN A 225 -5.18 -5.38 16.53
CA GLN A 225 -5.58 -6.75 16.22
C GLN A 225 -4.87 -7.31 14.98
N PHE A 226 -4.65 -6.47 13.96
CA PHE A 226 -3.85 -6.83 12.78
C PHE A 226 -2.42 -7.23 13.20
N ALA A 227 -1.73 -6.38 13.95
CA ALA A 227 -0.37 -6.66 14.42
C ALA A 227 -0.30 -7.93 15.28
N LYS A 228 -1.24 -8.10 16.23
CA LYS A 228 -1.33 -9.30 17.08
C LYS A 228 -1.55 -10.57 16.26
N ARG A 229 -2.42 -10.52 15.25
CA ARG A 229 -2.72 -11.69 14.42
C ARG A 229 -1.56 -12.07 13.51
N VAL A 230 -0.81 -11.09 13.02
CA VAL A 230 0.43 -11.32 12.27
C VAL A 230 1.55 -11.82 13.21
N GLY A 231 1.55 -11.43 14.46
CA GLY A 231 2.59 -11.77 15.45
C GLY A 231 3.78 -10.80 15.43
N ILE A 232 3.53 -9.52 15.10
CA ILE A 232 4.56 -8.47 15.04
C ILE A 232 4.33 -7.39 16.08
N LYS A 233 5.37 -6.59 16.36
CA LYS A 233 5.29 -5.43 17.24
C LYS A 233 4.24 -4.43 16.74
N PHE A 234 3.55 -3.79 17.67
CA PHE A 234 2.62 -2.70 17.39
C PHE A 234 3.12 -1.41 18.03
N TYR A 235 2.97 -0.31 17.31
CA TYR A 235 3.21 1.04 17.79
C TYR A 235 2.06 1.96 17.39
N THR A 236 1.78 2.95 18.23
CA THR A 236 0.93 4.07 17.84
C THR A 236 1.73 5.10 17.03
N PRO A 237 1.09 5.99 16.26
CA PRO A 237 1.78 7.04 15.52
C PRO A 237 2.63 7.94 16.42
N GLU A 238 2.18 8.21 17.64
CA GLU A 238 2.87 9.06 18.63
C GLU A 238 4.15 8.43 19.16
N GLU A 239 4.23 7.10 19.17
CA GLU A 239 5.43 6.37 19.61
C GLU A 239 6.51 6.33 18.53
N ILE A 240 6.12 6.35 17.24
CA ILE A 240 7.05 6.20 16.12
C ILE A 240 7.42 7.54 15.47
N PHE A 241 6.46 8.43 15.24
CA PHE A 241 6.70 9.70 14.55
C PHE A 241 7.13 10.80 15.52
N VAL A 242 8.22 10.54 16.22
CA VAL A 242 8.83 11.44 17.22
C VAL A 242 9.88 12.36 16.59
N GLU A 243 10.19 13.48 17.27
CA GLU A 243 11.16 14.46 16.81
C GLU A 243 12.58 13.87 16.75
N GLN A 244 12.95 13.10 17.75
CA GLN A 244 14.29 12.52 17.89
C GLN A 244 14.20 11.03 18.26
N GLY A 245 15.29 10.31 17.96
CA GLY A 245 15.39 8.90 18.25
C GLY A 245 14.88 8.00 17.13
N GLU A 246 15.06 6.71 17.35
CA GLU A 246 14.72 5.62 16.43
C GLU A 246 14.04 4.49 17.22
N PRO A 247 12.76 4.68 17.60
CA PRO A 247 12.04 3.76 18.49
C PRO A 247 11.95 2.30 17.99
N TRP A 248 12.24 2.08 16.72
CA TRP A 248 12.27 0.75 16.08
C TRP A 248 13.59 0.00 16.28
N LYS A 249 14.65 0.62 16.78
CA LYS A 249 15.94 0.02 17.16
C LYS A 249 15.91 -0.37 18.63
#